data_d649a0dfa785562c8823c3f5e30ab9eb
#
_entry.id   d649a0dfa785562c8823c3f5e30ab9eb
#
_cell.length_a   1.000
_cell.length_b   1.000
_cell.length_c   1.000
_cell.angle_alpha   90.00
_cell.angle_beta   90.00
_cell.angle_gamma   90.00
#
_symmetry.space_group_name_H-M   'P 1'
#
loop_
_entity.id
_entity.type
_entity.pdbx_description
1 polymer ?
#
loop_
_entity_poly.entity_id
_entity_poly.type
_entity_poly.pdbx_seq_one_letter_code
_entity_poly.pdbx_strand_id
1 'polypeptide(L)'
;YFNWENGKTKPNQKNLSVLAELFGVAETYFLSEHEIVEVYLELNEENRQEALRFTKALLEEQEAEKKKAPVIPLYSYKVFERLSAGTGYTYFGDGNYDEVFYDEEIDHDFASWVFGDSMEPTYLNGEVVLIKQTGFDYDGDVYAVDWDGQTYIKKVYREEDGLRLVSLNKRYGDKFAPYDEDPRIIGKIVGNFMPIEA
;
A
#
# COMPACT_ATOMS: atom_id res chain seq x y z
N TYR A 1 -55.79 -12.20 4.57
CA TYR A 1 -55.25 -13.35 3.83
C TYR A 1 -55.74 -13.40 2.40
N PHE A 2 -57.06 -13.52 2.15
CA PHE A 2 -57.66 -13.72 0.83
C PHE A 2 -57.20 -12.72 -0.26
N ASN A 3 -56.96 -11.45 0.08
CA ASN A 3 -56.49 -10.45 -0.87
C ASN A 3 -55.01 -10.58 -1.19
N TRP A 4 -54.21 -11.16 -0.28
CA TRP A 4 -52.78 -11.40 -0.49
C TRP A 4 -52.56 -12.62 -1.36
N GLU A 5 -53.27 -13.72 -1.10
CA GLU A 5 -53.23 -14.95 -1.89
C GLU A 5 -53.62 -14.74 -3.36
N ASN A 6 -54.51 -13.76 -3.61
CA ASN A 6 -54.94 -13.42 -4.96
C ASN A 6 -54.18 -12.23 -5.59
N GLY A 7 -53.05 -11.79 -4.99
CA GLY A 7 -52.21 -10.72 -5.52
C GLY A 7 -52.87 -9.33 -5.53
N LYS A 8 -54.06 -9.16 -4.90
CA LYS A 8 -54.77 -7.86 -4.91
C LYS A 8 -54.16 -6.80 -4.02
N THR A 9 -53.48 -7.21 -2.96
CA THR A 9 -52.74 -6.32 -2.06
C THR A 9 -51.50 -7.04 -1.53
N LYS A 10 -50.43 -6.28 -1.25
CA LYS A 10 -49.21 -6.81 -0.56
C LYS A 10 -49.40 -6.71 0.96
N PRO A 11 -48.95 -7.69 1.77
CA PRO A 11 -48.96 -7.57 3.22
C PRO A 11 -48.06 -6.41 3.65
N ASN A 12 -48.42 -5.75 4.74
CA ASN A 12 -47.57 -4.73 5.33
C ASN A 12 -46.40 -5.38 6.10
N GLN A 13 -45.37 -4.58 6.47
CA GLN A 13 -44.14 -5.06 7.12
C GLN A 13 -44.42 -5.93 8.37
N LYS A 14 -45.37 -5.52 9.21
CA LYS A 14 -45.75 -6.27 10.42
C LYS A 14 -46.34 -7.65 10.09
N ASN A 15 -47.10 -7.75 9.03
CA ASN A 15 -47.67 -9.03 8.59
C ASN A 15 -46.62 -9.91 7.91
N LEU A 16 -45.64 -9.30 7.21
CA LEU A 16 -44.51 -10.03 6.64
C LEU A 16 -43.65 -10.66 7.74
N SER A 17 -43.35 -9.94 8.83
CA SER A 17 -42.64 -10.48 9.99
C SER A 17 -43.38 -11.69 10.61
N VAL A 18 -44.68 -11.60 10.80
CA VAL A 18 -45.48 -12.71 11.34
C VAL A 18 -45.51 -13.92 10.40
N LEU A 19 -45.60 -13.68 9.08
CA LEU A 19 -45.57 -14.75 8.09
C LEU A 19 -44.16 -15.40 8.03
N ALA A 20 -43.11 -14.62 8.12
CA ALA A 20 -41.72 -15.11 8.14
C ALA A 20 -41.47 -16.02 9.36
N GLU A 21 -41.97 -15.61 10.54
CA GLU A 21 -41.88 -16.41 11.76
C GLU A 21 -42.69 -17.69 11.65
N LEU A 22 -43.93 -17.62 11.12
CA LEU A 22 -44.82 -18.77 10.95
C LEU A 22 -44.24 -19.83 10.00
N PHE A 23 -43.61 -19.40 8.91
CA PHE A 23 -43.00 -20.30 7.91
C PHE A 23 -41.55 -20.64 8.16
N GLY A 24 -40.90 -20.02 9.16
CA GLY A 24 -39.49 -20.26 9.49
C GLY A 24 -38.52 -19.75 8.40
N VAL A 25 -38.91 -18.67 7.71
CA VAL A 25 -38.12 -18.05 6.62
C VAL A 25 -37.75 -16.59 6.96
N ALA A 26 -36.76 -16.02 6.29
CA ALA A 26 -36.45 -14.60 6.44
C ALA A 26 -37.57 -13.72 5.82
N GLU A 27 -37.80 -12.52 6.34
CA GLU A 27 -38.79 -11.57 5.78
C GLU A 27 -38.55 -11.26 4.32
N THR A 28 -37.28 -11.25 3.91
CA THR A 28 -36.84 -11.04 2.53
C THR A 28 -37.32 -12.08 1.55
N TYR A 29 -37.72 -13.27 2.05
CA TYR A 29 -38.36 -14.32 1.23
C TYR A 29 -39.63 -13.84 0.52
N PHE A 30 -40.46 -13.04 1.22
CA PHE A 30 -41.71 -12.51 0.68
C PHE A 30 -41.52 -11.21 -0.12
N LEU A 31 -40.34 -10.63 -0.10
CA LEU A 31 -40.00 -9.40 -0.81
C LEU A 31 -39.14 -9.67 -2.05
N SER A 32 -38.81 -10.94 -2.31
CA SER A 32 -37.99 -11.29 -3.44
C SER A 32 -38.74 -11.07 -4.75
N GLU A 33 -38.37 -10.03 -5.48
CA GLU A 33 -38.77 -9.79 -6.88
C GLU A 33 -37.77 -10.46 -7.87
N HIS A 34 -36.92 -11.38 -7.38
CA HIS A 34 -35.93 -12.05 -8.19
C HIS A 34 -36.59 -13.18 -9.03
N GLU A 35 -36.44 -13.10 -10.32
CA GLU A 35 -36.90 -14.07 -11.31
C GLU A 35 -36.52 -15.52 -10.95
N ILE A 36 -35.34 -15.73 -10.36
CA ILE A 36 -34.88 -17.05 -9.94
C ILE A 36 -35.80 -17.73 -8.93
N VAL A 37 -36.51 -16.97 -8.08
CA VAL A 37 -37.43 -17.54 -7.09
C VAL A 37 -38.67 -18.07 -7.79
N GLU A 38 -39.20 -17.34 -8.77
CA GLU A 38 -40.35 -17.77 -9.57
C GLU A 38 -40.03 -19.05 -10.34
N VAL A 39 -38.89 -19.06 -11.05
CA VAL A 39 -38.43 -20.24 -11.79
C VAL A 39 -38.18 -21.44 -10.88
N TYR A 40 -37.59 -21.23 -9.70
CA TYR A 40 -37.36 -22.29 -8.71
C TYR A 40 -38.66 -22.93 -8.21
N LEU A 41 -39.70 -22.12 -8.02
CA LEU A 41 -41.02 -22.61 -7.55
C LEU A 41 -41.79 -23.43 -8.61
N GLU A 42 -41.48 -23.23 -9.90
CA GLU A 42 -42.03 -24.01 -11.02
C GLU A 42 -41.38 -25.37 -11.22
N LEU A 43 -40.16 -25.56 -10.66
CA LEU A 43 -39.44 -26.82 -10.78
C LEU A 43 -40.15 -27.95 -10.01
N ASN A 44 -40.00 -29.19 -10.50
CA ASN A 44 -40.33 -30.38 -9.75
C ASN A 44 -39.35 -30.60 -8.57
N GLU A 45 -39.67 -31.50 -7.64
CA GLU A 45 -38.91 -31.70 -6.42
C GLU A 45 -37.45 -32.12 -6.69
N GLU A 46 -37.22 -32.99 -7.67
CA GLU A 46 -35.90 -33.47 -8.06
C GLU A 46 -35.03 -32.31 -8.56
N ASN A 47 -35.56 -31.48 -9.45
CA ASN A 47 -34.85 -30.32 -10.02
C ASN A 47 -34.67 -29.22 -8.98
N ARG A 48 -35.56 -29.05 -8.01
CA ARG A 48 -35.39 -28.11 -6.87
C ARG A 48 -34.16 -28.51 -6.03
N GLN A 49 -34.01 -29.80 -5.75
CA GLN A 49 -32.85 -30.30 -4.97
C GLN A 49 -31.54 -30.09 -5.73
N GLU A 50 -31.55 -30.24 -7.04
CA GLU A 50 -30.37 -30.01 -7.88
C GLU A 50 -30.02 -28.52 -7.95
N ALA A 51 -31.01 -27.64 -8.19
CA ALA A 51 -30.84 -26.20 -8.18
C ALA A 51 -30.29 -25.69 -6.84
N LEU A 52 -30.82 -26.20 -5.72
CA LEU A 52 -30.35 -25.85 -4.39
C LEU A 52 -28.89 -26.29 -4.17
N ARG A 53 -28.52 -27.49 -4.64
CA ARG A 53 -27.15 -28.01 -4.55
C ARG A 53 -26.18 -27.12 -5.33
N PHE A 54 -26.55 -26.77 -6.54
CA PHE A 54 -25.75 -25.90 -7.41
C PHE A 54 -25.55 -24.50 -6.81
N THR A 55 -26.65 -23.90 -6.32
CA THR A 55 -26.60 -22.56 -5.71
C THR A 55 -25.74 -22.54 -4.42
N LYS A 56 -25.81 -23.60 -3.60
CA LYS A 56 -24.93 -23.73 -2.43
C LYS A 56 -23.46 -23.86 -2.80
N ALA A 57 -23.15 -24.65 -3.84
CA ALA A 57 -21.77 -24.79 -4.32
C ALA A 57 -21.19 -23.46 -4.81
N LEU A 58 -21.99 -22.67 -5.57
CA LEU A 58 -21.59 -21.32 -5.99
C LEU A 58 -21.34 -20.38 -4.82
N LEU A 59 -22.19 -20.45 -3.79
CA LEU A 59 -22.03 -19.63 -2.59
C LEU A 59 -20.74 -20.01 -1.83
N GLU A 60 -20.47 -21.30 -1.69
CA GLU A 60 -19.23 -21.80 -1.05
C GLU A 60 -18.00 -21.38 -1.83
N GLU A 61 -18.02 -21.45 -3.17
CA GLU A 61 -16.95 -20.97 -4.04
C GLU A 61 -16.71 -19.46 -3.89
N GLN A 62 -17.78 -18.66 -3.91
CA GLN A 62 -17.72 -17.21 -3.68
C GLN A 62 -17.16 -16.85 -2.29
N GLU A 63 -17.53 -17.59 -1.26
CA GLU A 63 -16.99 -17.38 0.08
C GLU A 63 -15.53 -17.81 0.19
N ALA A 64 -15.13 -18.88 -0.49
CA ALA A 64 -13.75 -19.31 -0.56
C ALA A 64 -12.87 -18.29 -1.29
N GLU A 65 -13.37 -17.69 -2.36
CA GLU A 65 -12.68 -16.61 -3.07
C GLU A 65 -12.53 -15.35 -2.21
N LYS A 66 -13.56 -14.96 -1.45
CA LYS A 66 -13.48 -13.84 -0.51
C LYS A 66 -12.48 -14.07 0.63
N LYS A 67 -12.28 -15.34 1.02
CA LYS A 67 -11.30 -15.72 2.05
C LYS A 67 -9.86 -15.83 1.52
N LYS A 68 -9.67 -15.89 0.22
CA LYS A 68 -8.34 -15.73 -0.37
C LYS A 68 -7.95 -14.26 -0.26
N ALA A 69 -7.27 -13.91 0.83
CA ALA A 69 -6.60 -12.61 0.92
C ALA A 69 -5.73 -12.45 -0.33
N PRO A 70 -5.73 -11.28 -1.00
CA PRO A 70 -4.83 -11.04 -2.10
C PRO A 70 -3.41 -11.30 -1.60
N VAL A 71 -2.69 -12.20 -2.27
CA VAL A 71 -1.26 -12.38 -2.02
C VAL A 71 -0.59 -11.13 -2.59
N ILE A 72 -0.28 -10.18 -1.72
CA ILE A 72 0.53 -9.01 -2.07
C ILE A 72 1.98 -9.51 -2.13
N PRO A 73 2.64 -9.46 -3.29
CA PRO A 73 4.05 -9.80 -3.36
C PRO A 73 4.84 -8.82 -2.49
N LEU A 74 5.74 -9.33 -1.66
CA LEU A 74 6.66 -8.50 -0.91
C LEU A 74 8.04 -8.58 -1.56
N TYR A 75 8.61 -7.41 -1.83
CA TYR A 75 9.95 -7.25 -2.36
C TYR A 75 10.91 -6.95 -1.22
N SER A 76 12.08 -7.60 -1.22
CA SER A 76 13.12 -7.44 -0.21
C SER A 76 14.07 -6.33 -0.59
N TYR A 77 14.38 -5.46 0.37
CA TYR A 77 15.29 -4.32 0.22
C TYR A 77 16.42 -4.44 1.25
N LYS A 78 17.66 -4.23 0.79
CA LYS A 78 18.85 -4.15 1.65
C LYS A 78 19.09 -2.68 2.02
N VAL A 79 18.82 -2.34 3.27
CA VAL A 79 18.86 -0.96 3.76
C VAL A 79 20.10 -0.76 4.62
N PHE A 80 20.92 0.22 4.27
CA PHE A 80 22.15 0.55 4.95
C PHE A 80 21.96 1.70 5.96
N GLU A 81 22.56 1.58 7.14
CA GLU A 81 22.53 2.66 8.12
C GLU A 81 23.34 3.88 7.67
N ARG A 82 24.44 3.65 6.96
CA ARG A 82 25.33 4.69 6.47
C ARG A 82 25.76 4.41 5.05
N LEU A 83 25.73 5.45 4.25
CA LEU A 83 26.30 5.46 2.92
C LEU A 83 27.47 6.43 2.91
N SER A 84 28.57 6.05 2.29
CA SER A 84 29.69 6.96 2.08
C SER A 84 30.14 6.92 0.62
N ALA A 85 30.46 8.08 0.06
CA ALA A 85 30.97 8.23 -1.30
C ALA A 85 32.46 7.95 -1.37
N GLY A 86 32.87 6.67 -1.24
CA GLY A 86 34.26 6.24 -1.37
C GLY A 86 34.71 6.10 -2.82
N THR A 87 36.01 6.18 -3.06
CA THR A 87 36.64 5.88 -4.37
C THR A 87 36.73 4.37 -4.55
N GLY A 88 35.77 3.76 -5.29
CA GLY A 88 35.78 2.35 -5.68
C GLY A 88 35.16 1.42 -4.66
N TYR A 89 34.26 0.58 -5.10
CA TYR A 89 33.58 -0.61 -4.57
C TYR A 89 33.34 -0.79 -3.05
N THR A 90 33.66 0.18 -2.21
CA THR A 90 33.51 0.13 -0.75
C THR A 90 32.47 1.16 -0.24
N TYR A 91 31.32 1.25 -0.93
CA TYR A 91 30.20 2.08 -0.47
C TYR A 91 29.48 1.48 0.74
N PHE A 92 29.77 0.25 1.05
CA PHE A 92 29.13 -0.52 2.08
C PHE A 92 30.15 -0.70 3.21
N GLY A 93 30.11 0.20 4.17
CA GLY A 93 30.83 -0.02 5.43
C GLY A 93 30.50 -1.42 5.94
N ASP A 94 31.44 -2.16 6.46
CA ASP A 94 31.41 -3.46 7.13
C ASP A 94 30.35 -4.52 6.71
N GLY A 95 29.55 -4.28 5.67
CA GLY A 95 28.57 -5.23 5.13
C GLY A 95 27.27 -5.37 5.94
N ASN A 96 27.04 -4.56 6.96
CA ASN A 96 25.82 -4.59 7.75
C ASN A 96 24.69 -3.85 7.01
N TYR A 97 23.59 -4.55 6.81
CA TYR A 97 22.35 -4.02 6.27
C TYR A 97 21.17 -4.67 6.97
N ASP A 98 20.06 -3.95 7.05
CA ASP A 98 18.78 -4.50 7.46
C ASP A 98 18.02 -4.99 6.22
N GLU A 99 17.40 -6.16 6.30
CA GLU A 99 16.50 -6.64 5.28
C GLU A 99 15.08 -6.24 5.65
N VAL A 100 14.45 -5.45 4.77
CA VAL A 100 13.09 -4.96 4.97
C VAL A 100 12.23 -5.30 3.76
N PHE A 101 10.90 -5.23 3.92
CA PHE A 101 9.95 -5.61 2.88
C PHE A 101 9.01 -4.46 2.53
N TYR A 102 8.64 -4.41 1.25
CA TYR A 102 7.65 -3.49 0.72
C TYR A 102 6.83 -4.15 -0.39
N ASP A 103 5.64 -3.67 -0.67
CA ASP A 103 4.68 -4.27 -1.61
C ASP A 103 4.85 -3.82 -3.08
N GLU A 104 5.76 -2.89 -3.34
CA GLU A 104 6.12 -2.44 -4.68
C GLU A 104 7.60 -2.70 -4.97
N GLU A 105 7.93 -3.04 -6.21
CA GLU A 105 9.30 -3.12 -6.71
C GLU A 105 9.71 -1.78 -7.33
N ILE A 106 10.65 -1.07 -6.69
CA ILE A 106 11.14 0.22 -7.14
C ILE A 106 12.60 0.10 -7.57
N ASP A 107 12.90 0.49 -8.81
CA ASP A 107 14.28 0.45 -9.34
C ASP A 107 15.19 1.44 -8.61
N HIS A 108 16.23 0.92 -7.99
CA HIS A 108 17.21 1.65 -7.19
C HIS A 108 18.57 0.97 -7.21
N ASP A 109 19.60 1.68 -6.79
CA ASP A 109 20.94 1.14 -6.62
C ASP A 109 21.29 0.96 -5.14
N PHE A 110 20.78 1.85 -4.28
CA PHE A 110 20.99 1.82 -2.83
C PHE A 110 19.70 2.13 -2.08
N ALA A 111 19.60 1.62 -0.85
CA ALA A 111 18.56 1.99 0.10
C ALA A 111 19.18 2.38 1.44
N SER A 112 18.62 3.40 2.09
CA SER A 112 19.10 3.89 3.39
C SER A 112 17.96 4.33 4.27
N TRP A 113 18.14 4.21 5.58
CA TRP A 113 17.20 4.73 6.56
C TRP A 113 17.18 6.26 6.58
N VAL A 114 15.98 6.82 6.79
CA VAL A 114 15.80 8.23 7.10
C VAL A 114 15.90 8.43 8.60
N PHE A 115 16.86 9.25 9.02
CA PHE A 115 17.01 9.64 10.42
C PHE A 115 16.67 11.11 10.64
N GLY A 116 15.84 11.37 11.66
CA GLY A 116 15.40 12.71 12.01
C GLY A 116 14.27 13.25 11.14
N ASP A 117 13.88 14.50 11.41
CA ASP A 117 12.69 15.14 10.85
C ASP A 117 12.98 16.31 9.88
N SER A 118 14.25 16.49 9.49
CA SER A 118 14.66 17.62 8.65
C SER A 118 14.07 17.60 7.23
N MET A 119 13.61 16.46 6.76
CA MET A 119 13.01 16.26 5.44
C MET A 119 11.50 15.99 5.49
N GLU A 120 10.88 16.16 6.65
CA GLU A 120 9.43 16.12 6.77
C GLU A 120 8.76 17.32 6.04
N PRO A 121 7.53 17.13 5.54
CA PRO A 121 6.66 15.94 5.69
C PRO A 121 6.87 14.86 4.63
N THR A 122 7.77 15.04 3.66
CA THR A 122 7.91 14.13 2.51
C THR A 122 8.65 12.85 2.86
N TYR A 123 9.66 12.95 3.71
CA TYR A 123 10.45 11.80 4.16
C TYR A 123 10.40 11.77 5.69
N LEU A 124 9.77 10.74 6.22
CA LEU A 124 9.54 10.61 7.66
C LEU A 124 10.70 9.86 8.34
N ASN A 125 10.92 10.15 9.60
CA ASN A 125 11.87 9.38 10.39
C ASN A 125 11.47 7.90 10.43
N GLY A 126 12.42 7.00 10.15
CA GLY A 126 12.18 5.55 10.09
C GLY A 126 11.70 5.03 8.74
N GLU A 127 11.47 5.89 7.75
CA GLU A 127 11.28 5.46 6.36
C GLU A 127 12.60 5.02 5.72
N VAL A 128 12.46 4.26 4.66
CA VAL A 128 13.55 3.91 3.75
C VAL A 128 13.49 4.82 2.54
N VAL A 129 14.62 5.40 2.15
CA VAL A 129 14.79 6.10 0.88
C VAL A 129 15.55 5.22 -0.11
N LEU A 130 15.11 5.29 -1.36
CA LEU A 130 15.71 4.60 -2.49
C LEU A 130 16.50 5.58 -3.32
N ILE A 131 17.73 5.20 -3.63
CA ILE A 131 18.74 6.07 -4.21
C ILE A 131 19.19 5.48 -5.53
N LYS A 132 19.14 6.28 -6.59
CA LYS A 132 19.71 5.95 -7.89
C LYS A 132 21.05 6.65 -8.03
N GLN A 133 22.10 5.88 -8.33
CA GLN A 133 23.44 6.40 -8.52
C GLN A 133 23.53 7.19 -9.84
N THR A 134 23.07 8.41 -9.78
CA THR A 134 23.17 9.39 -10.85
C THR A 134 24.06 10.52 -10.39
N GLY A 135 24.71 11.19 -11.32
CA GLY A 135 25.36 12.48 -11.02
C GLY A 135 24.32 13.52 -10.59
N PHE A 136 24.80 14.73 -10.36
CA PHE A 136 23.93 15.87 -10.11
C PHE A 136 23.21 16.26 -11.40
N ASP A 137 21.87 16.15 -11.43
CA ASP A 137 21.06 16.44 -12.60
C ASP A 137 20.47 17.87 -12.53
N TYR A 138 19.73 18.18 -11.45
CA TYR A 138 18.97 19.41 -11.33
C TYR A 138 19.04 20.03 -9.94
N ASP A 139 19.14 21.36 -9.90
CA ASP A 139 18.98 22.13 -8.68
C ASP A 139 17.61 21.94 -8.06
N GLY A 140 17.57 21.73 -6.75
CA GLY A 140 16.33 21.59 -5.99
C GLY A 140 15.74 20.17 -5.95
N ASP A 141 16.36 19.21 -6.65
CA ASP A 141 16.05 17.77 -6.44
C ASP A 141 16.65 17.29 -5.13
N VAL A 142 16.14 16.14 -4.64
CA VAL A 142 16.58 15.55 -3.39
C VAL A 142 17.67 14.52 -3.68
N TYR A 143 18.79 14.67 -3.01
CA TYR A 143 19.95 13.78 -3.15
C TYR A 143 20.43 13.27 -1.80
N ALA A 144 21.03 12.10 -1.82
CA ALA A 144 21.91 11.65 -0.75
C ALA A 144 23.31 12.24 -0.99
N VAL A 145 23.85 12.92 0.01
CA VAL A 145 25.15 13.61 -0.04
C VAL A 145 26.02 13.12 1.11
N ASP A 146 27.23 12.68 0.80
CA ASP A 146 28.27 12.39 1.78
C ASP A 146 29.11 13.67 1.98
N TRP A 147 29.13 14.15 3.20
CA TRP A 147 29.89 15.34 3.57
C TRP A 147 30.19 15.33 5.07
N ASP A 148 31.38 15.71 5.46
CA ASP A 148 31.84 15.76 6.85
C ASP A 148 31.59 14.44 7.62
N GLY A 149 31.86 13.30 6.93
CA GLY A 149 31.69 11.96 7.50
C GLY A 149 30.25 11.56 7.82
N GLN A 150 29.27 12.27 7.27
CA GLN A 150 27.85 11.99 7.43
C GLN A 150 27.15 11.93 6.09
N THR A 151 26.08 11.09 6.03
CA THR A 151 25.16 11.08 4.88
C THR A 151 23.98 12.01 5.17
N TYR A 152 23.75 12.94 4.26
CA TYR A 152 22.62 13.86 4.31
C TYR A 152 21.64 13.56 3.20
N ILE A 153 20.34 13.59 3.50
CA ILE A 153 19.28 13.62 2.50
C ILE A 153 18.75 15.05 2.50
N LYS A 154 18.95 15.76 1.39
CA LYS A 154 18.59 17.19 1.28
C LYS A 154 18.21 17.55 -0.16
N LYS A 155 17.44 18.63 -0.31
CA LYS A 155 17.42 19.35 -1.59
C LYS A 155 18.79 19.97 -1.83
N VAL A 156 19.36 19.76 -3.00
CA VAL A 156 20.70 20.23 -3.31
C VAL A 156 20.63 21.31 -4.39
N TYR A 157 21.35 22.39 -4.14
CA TYR A 157 21.60 23.44 -5.12
C TYR A 157 23.11 23.60 -5.29
N ARG A 158 23.55 23.65 -6.54
CA ARG A 158 24.97 23.87 -6.87
C ARG A 158 25.22 25.38 -6.88
N GLU A 159 26.20 25.80 -6.11
CA GLU A 159 26.67 27.18 -6.04
C GLU A 159 28.14 27.25 -6.50
N GLU A 160 28.67 28.46 -6.64
CA GLU A 160 30.03 28.67 -7.18
C GLU A 160 31.08 27.95 -6.32
N ASP A 161 31.00 28.04 -5.02
CA ASP A 161 31.98 27.54 -4.06
C ASP A 161 31.59 26.25 -3.34
N GLY A 162 30.43 25.65 -3.64
CA GLY A 162 29.97 24.48 -2.91
C GLY A 162 28.54 24.04 -3.23
N LEU A 163 28.01 23.19 -2.37
CA LEU A 163 26.63 22.72 -2.42
C LEU A 163 25.80 23.34 -1.28
N ARG A 164 24.70 23.95 -1.60
CA ARG A 164 23.71 24.35 -0.60
C ARG A 164 22.71 23.22 -0.40
N LEU A 165 22.67 22.73 0.84
CA LEU A 165 21.84 21.61 1.30
C LEU A 165 20.63 22.15 2.06
N VAL A 166 19.46 22.05 1.44
CA VAL A 166 18.21 22.65 1.93
C VAL A 166 17.32 21.57 2.53
N SER A 167 16.86 21.81 3.76
CA SER A 167 15.89 20.97 4.44
C SER A 167 14.48 21.28 3.96
N LEU A 168 13.60 20.28 3.84
CA LEU A 168 12.18 20.49 3.57
C LEU A 168 11.46 21.07 4.78
N ASN A 169 11.81 20.59 5.96
CA ASN A 169 11.32 21.12 7.24
C ASN A 169 11.96 22.49 7.52
N LYS A 170 11.15 23.52 7.44
CA LYS A 170 11.58 24.92 7.63
C LYS A 170 12.10 25.29 9.04
N ARG A 171 12.01 24.36 9.99
CA ARG A 171 12.65 24.52 11.30
C ARG A 171 14.17 24.43 11.22
N TYR A 172 14.68 23.84 10.15
CA TYR A 172 16.11 23.66 9.90
C TYR A 172 16.60 24.68 8.89
N GLY A 173 17.69 25.36 9.21
CA GLY A 173 18.39 26.23 8.29
C GLY A 173 19.12 25.45 7.20
N ASP A 174 19.43 26.12 6.11
CA ASP A 174 20.26 25.57 5.05
C ASP A 174 21.67 25.30 5.56
N LYS A 175 22.31 24.26 5.06
CA LYS A 175 23.72 23.99 5.28
C LYS A 175 24.47 24.28 4.00
N PHE A 176 25.70 24.75 4.11
CA PHE A 176 26.59 24.95 2.97
C PHE A 176 27.78 24.00 3.10
N ALA A 177 28.00 23.18 2.09
CA ALA A 177 29.06 22.21 1.98
C ALA A 177 30.05 22.70 0.92
N PRO A 178 31.17 23.34 1.31
CA PRO A 178 32.13 23.91 0.38
C PRO A 178 32.90 22.83 -0.38
N TYR A 179 33.30 23.11 -1.62
CA TYR A 179 33.98 22.13 -2.46
C TYR A 179 35.39 21.74 -1.93
N ASP A 180 36.02 22.57 -1.14
CA ASP A 180 37.29 22.23 -0.50
C ASP A 180 37.16 21.17 0.62
N GLU A 181 35.97 20.94 1.11
CA GLU A 181 35.62 19.84 2.02
C GLU A 181 35.17 18.56 1.30
N ASP A 182 35.28 18.52 -0.03
CA ASP A 182 34.96 17.37 -0.89
C ASP A 182 33.56 16.76 -0.68
N PRO A 183 32.46 17.56 -0.69
CA PRO A 183 31.12 17.01 -0.61
C PRO A 183 30.80 16.18 -1.85
N ARG A 184 30.26 14.97 -1.66
CA ARG A 184 30.00 14.02 -2.74
C ARG A 184 28.54 13.67 -2.83
N ILE A 185 27.95 13.77 -4.02
CA ILE A 185 26.62 13.27 -4.29
C ILE A 185 26.70 11.76 -4.49
N ILE A 186 26.03 11.02 -3.61
CA ILE A 186 25.93 9.56 -3.69
C ILE A 186 24.93 9.20 -4.81
N GLY A 187 23.79 9.88 -4.85
CA GLY A 187 22.77 9.68 -5.87
C GLY A 187 21.49 10.45 -5.57
N LYS A 188 20.56 10.39 -6.53
CA LYS A 188 19.25 11.02 -6.45
C LYS A 188 18.26 10.12 -5.71
N ILE A 189 17.42 10.71 -4.87
CA ILE A 189 16.32 9.98 -4.24
C ILE A 189 15.22 9.77 -5.28
N VAL A 190 14.85 8.50 -5.50
CA VAL A 190 13.86 8.08 -6.50
C VAL A 190 12.58 7.54 -5.88
N GLY A 191 12.59 7.27 -4.58
CA GLY A 191 11.42 6.79 -3.84
C GLY A 191 11.66 6.75 -2.35
N ASN A 192 10.59 6.57 -1.59
CA ASN A 192 10.64 6.30 -0.16
C ASN A 192 9.43 5.46 0.23
N PHE A 193 9.56 4.69 1.29
CA PHE A 193 8.47 3.90 1.85
C PHE A 193 8.67 3.62 3.34
N MET A 194 7.58 3.38 4.05
CA MET A 194 7.62 2.79 5.39
C MET A 194 7.66 1.27 5.24
N PRO A 195 8.65 0.56 5.80
CA PRO A 195 8.72 -0.88 5.72
C PRO A 195 7.49 -1.56 6.32
N ILE A 196 7.09 -2.67 5.69
CA ILE A 196 6.04 -3.54 6.21
C ILE A 196 6.68 -4.44 7.26
N GLU A 197 6.13 -4.46 8.47
CA GLU A 197 6.53 -5.40 9.51
C GLU A 197 6.14 -6.82 9.06
N ALA A 198 7.11 -7.73 9.00
CA ALA A 198 6.94 -9.12 8.58
C ALA A 198 6.47 -10.03 9.71
#